data_209a192027a7e928709130741166f268
#
_entry.id   209a192027a7e928709130741166f268
#
_cell.length_a   1.000
_cell.length_b   1.000
_cell.length_c   1.000
_cell.angle_alpha   90.00
_cell.angle_beta   90.00
_cell.angle_gamma   90.00
#
_symmetry.space_group_name_H-M   'P 1'
#
loop_
_entity.id
_entity.type
_entity.pdbx_description
1 polymer ?
#
loop_
_entity_poly.entity_id
_entity_poly.type
_entity_poly.pdbx_seq_one_letter_code
_entity_poly.pdbx_strand_id
1 'polypeptide(L)'
;MIFSSLHYPGDYGFIPQALHADGDPLDVLVMTNEPTFAGCVIEARPLGVFRLVDKGQLDDKILAVPHTDPLFHEYHTLEDAPRHFLDEVAHFFSVYKDLESAEVVGKGWEGLEQAYAEIENAVARYQGDLKNLFV
;
A
#
# COMPACT_ATOMS: atom_id res chain seq x y z
N MET A 1 4.07 20.03 16.07
CA MET A 1 4.56 18.77 15.50
C MET A 1 4.75 18.93 14.02
N ILE A 2 5.93 18.59 13.52
CA ILE A 2 6.27 18.83 12.11
C ILE A 2 5.39 18.05 11.13
N PHE A 3 4.73 17.01 11.62
CA PHE A 3 3.85 16.20 10.77
C PHE A 3 2.41 16.66 10.77
N SER A 4 2.09 17.75 11.44
CA SER A 4 0.71 18.22 11.55
C SER A 4 0.09 18.57 10.19
N SER A 5 0.91 18.95 9.22
CA SER A 5 0.46 19.25 7.86
C SER A 5 0.65 18.10 6.91
N LEU A 6 1.20 16.97 7.38
CA LEU A 6 1.54 15.82 6.58
C LEU A 6 0.65 14.66 7.00
N HIS A 7 -0.51 14.56 6.37
CA HIS A 7 -1.46 13.50 6.65
C HIS A 7 -1.32 12.38 5.64
N TYR A 8 -1.46 11.15 6.09
CA TYR A 8 -1.68 10.06 5.17
C TYR A 8 -2.97 10.35 4.40
N PRO A 9 -2.94 10.21 3.08
CA PRO A 9 -4.13 10.46 2.27
C PRO A 9 -5.19 9.37 2.39
N GLY A 10 -4.98 8.38 3.24
CA GLY A 10 -5.92 7.31 3.54
C GLY A 10 -5.47 6.59 4.79
N ASP A 11 -6.00 5.42 5.06
CA ASP A 11 -5.59 4.59 6.17
C ASP A 11 -4.52 3.61 5.75
N TYR A 12 -3.43 3.61 6.51
CA TYR A 12 -2.26 2.79 6.23
C TYR A 12 -2.31 1.51 7.05
N GLY A 13 -2.08 0.38 6.42
CA GLY A 13 -2.10 -0.91 7.09
C GLY A 13 -1.29 -1.95 6.35
N PHE A 14 -1.59 -3.20 6.59
CA PHE A 14 -0.91 -4.30 5.92
C PHE A 14 -1.91 -5.41 5.58
N ILE A 15 -1.51 -6.24 4.64
CA ILE A 15 -2.32 -7.40 4.22
C ILE A 15 -1.85 -8.59 5.05
N PRO A 16 -2.73 -9.21 5.87
CA PRO A 16 -2.36 -10.39 6.65
C PRO A 16 -1.94 -11.56 5.75
N GLN A 17 -1.02 -12.38 6.26
CA GLN A 17 -0.56 -13.59 5.56
C GLN A 17 0.05 -13.31 4.19
N ALA A 18 0.69 -12.15 4.06
CA ALA A 18 1.35 -11.74 2.83
C ALA A 18 2.67 -11.04 3.18
N LEU A 19 3.77 -11.51 2.62
CA LEU A 19 5.10 -10.95 2.87
C LEU A 19 5.65 -10.32 1.59
N HIS A 20 6.17 -9.10 1.71
CA HIS A 20 6.85 -8.47 0.59
C HIS A 20 8.30 -8.95 0.49
N ALA A 21 8.98 -8.52 -0.56
CA ALA A 21 10.35 -8.96 -0.86
C ALA A 21 11.35 -8.64 0.26
N ASP A 22 11.08 -7.63 1.07
CA ASP A 22 11.91 -7.25 2.21
C ASP A 22 11.67 -8.12 3.46
N GLY A 23 10.73 -9.06 3.42
CA GLY A 23 10.40 -9.93 4.53
C GLY A 23 9.35 -9.38 5.48
N ASP A 24 8.95 -8.12 5.31
CA ASP A 24 7.90 -7.48 6.11
C ASP A 24 6.53 -7.73 5.49
N PRO A 25 5.43 -7.56 6.25
CA PRO A 25 4.11 -7.64 5.66
C PRO A 25 3.93 -6.66 4.50
N LEU A 26 3.17 -7.07 3.49
CA LEU A 26 2.89 -6.19 2.36
C LEU A 26 1.97 -5.05 2.79
N ASP A 27 2.42 -3.83 2.61
CA ASP A 27 1.69 -2.63 3.02
C ASP A 27 0.57 -2.29 2.07
N VAL A 28 -0.50 -1.73 2.63
CA VAL A 28 -1.65 -1.25 1.87
C VAL A 28 -2.06 0.12 2.36
N LEU A 29 -2.38 0.99 1.41
CA LEU A 29 -3.02 2.28 1.68
C LEU A 29 -4.46 2.18 1.21
N VAL A 30 -5.41 2.31 2.13
CA VAL A 30 -6.83 2.20 1.84
C VAL A 30 -7.42 3.60 1.78
N MET A 31 -8.03 3.95 0.65
CA MET A 31 -8.78 5.19 0.54
C MET A 31 -10.04 5.07 1.39
N THR A 32 -10.18 5.93 2.38
CA THR A 32 -11.35 5.91 3.25
C THR A 32 -11.93 7.30 3.35
N ASN A 33 -13.23 7.35 3.58
CA ASN A 33 -13.94 8.60 3.79
C ASN A 33 -13.93 9.00 5.28
N GLU A 34 -13.75 8.02 6.16
CA GLU A 34 -13.71 8.23 7.59
C GLU A 34 -12.50 7.51 8.17
N PRO A 35 -11.88 8.06 9.23
CA PRO A 35 -10.74 7.41 9.85
C PRO A 35 -11.15 6.08 10.49
N THR A 36 -10.24 5.12 10.44
CA THR A 36 -10.41 3.85 11.12
C THR A 36 -9.62 3.85 12.43
N PHE A 37 -9.57 2.71 13.11
CA PHE A 37 -8.84 2.59 14.37
C PHE A 37 -7.87 1.42 14.29
N ALA A 38 -6.86 1.44 15.17
CA ALA A 38 -5.87 0.38 15.24
C ALA A 38 -6.54 -0.97 15.55
N GLY A 39 -6.16 -2.00 14.80
CA GLY A 39 -6.78 -3.32 14.94
C GLY A 39 -8.02 -3.52 14.09
N CYS A 40 -8.46 -2.50 13.38
CA CYS A 40 -9.61 -2.63 12.48
C CYS A 40 -9.26 -3.50 11.28
N VAL A 41 -10.18 -4.38 10.91
CA VAL A 41 -10.04 -5.23 9.71
C VAL A 41 -11.02 -4.71 8.65
N ILE A 42 -10.49 -4.38 7.49
CA ILE A 42 -11.29 -3.85 6.38
C ILE A 42 -11.17 -4.81 5.20
N GLU A 43 -12.31 -5.20 4.66
CA GLU A 43 -12.33 -5.90 3.39
C GLU A 43 -12.15 -4.88 2.28
N ALA A 44 -11.04 -5.00 1.53
CA ALA A 44 -10.65 -4.00 0.56
C ALA A 44 -10.42 -4.61 -0.82
N ARG A 45 -10.60 -3.78 -1.83
CA ARG A 45 -10.38 -4.14 -3.22
C ARG A 45 -9.20 -3.36 -3.76
N PRO A 46 -8.16 -4.02 -4.33
CA PRO A 46 -7.01 -3.31 -4.85
C PRO A 46 -7.33 -2.53 -6.12
N LEU A 47 -6.64 -1.43 -6.32
CA LEU A 47 -6.70 -0.61 -7.53
C LEU A 47 -5.37 -0.56 -8.28
N GLY A 48 -4.28 -0.54 -7.55
CA GLY A 48 -2.96 -0.41 -8.13
C GLY A 48 -1.88 -0.52 -7.08
N VAL A 49 -0.65 -0.25 -7.47
CA VAL A 49 0.51 -0.32 -6.59
C VAL A 49 1.43 0.87 -6.83
N PHE A 50 1.89 1.49 -5.75
CA PHE A 50 2.92 2.51 -5.81
C PHE A 50 4.27 1.84 -5.56
N ARG A 51 5.14 1.92 -6.54
CA ARG A 51 6.48 1.31 -6.46
C ARG A 51 7.41 2.21 -5.67
N LEU A 52 8.04 1.64 -4.68
CA LEU A 52 8.94 2.34 -3.79
C LEU A 52 10.15 1.48 -3.50
N VAL A 53 11.32 2.10 -3.44
CA VAL A 53 12.56 1.42 -3.02
C VAL A 53 13.09 2.16 -1.80
N ASP A 54 13.30 1.42 -0.72
CA ASP A 54 13.81 1.96 0.54
C ASP A 54 15.10 1.23 0.88
N LYS A 55 16.20 1.98 0.92
CA LYS A 55 17.53 1.43 1.24
C LYS A 55 17.89 0.25 0.35
N GLY A 56 17.55 0.34 -0.93
CA GLY A 56 17.84 -0.69 -1.90
C GLY A 56 16.88 -1.87 -1.92
N GLN A 57 15.88 -1.87 -1.07
CA GLN A 57 14.88 -2.94 -1.02
C GLN A 57 13.52 -2.45 -1.51
N LEU A 58 12.81 -3.34 -2.18
CA LEU A 58 11.45 -3.05 -2.64
C LEU A 58 10.52 -2.91 -1.43
N ASP A 59 9.77 -1.82 -1.39
CA ASP A 59 8.84 -1.51 -0.32
C ASP A 59 7.56 -0.94 -0.92
N ASP A 60 6.93 -1.71 -1.78
CA ASP A 60 5.77 -1.29 -2.54
C ASP A 60 4.55 -1.13 -1.66
N LYS A 61 3.66 -0.24 -2.06
CA LYS A 61 2.41 0.06 -1.34
C LYS A 61 1.23 -0.23 -2.26
N ILE A 62 0.36 -1.15 -1.84
CA ILE A 62 -0.88 -1.42 -2.56
C ILE A 62 -1.86 -0.28 -2.27
N LEU A 63 -2.54 0.20 -3.30
CA LEU A 63 -3.66 1.12 -3.14
C LEU A 63 -4.96 0.34 -3.25
N ALA A 64 -5.84 0.52 -2.29
CA ALA A 64 -7.11 -0.19 -2.24
C ALA A 64 -8.24 0.72 -1.79
N VAL A 65 -9.47 0.26 -1.99
CA VAL A 65 -10.68 0.93 -1.52
C VAL A 65 -11.51 -0.06 -0.72
N PRO A 66 -12.32 0.41 0.25
CA PRO A 66 -13.22 -0.47 0.97
C PRO A 66 -14.21 -1.14 0.01
N HIS A 67 -14.29 -2.45 0.05
CA HIS A 67 -15.05 -3.22 -0.94
C HIS A 67 -16.55 -2.94 -0.89
N THR A 68 -17.09 -2.75 0.30
CA THR A 68 -18.53 -2.59 0.50
C THR A 68 -18.98 -1.14 0.68
N ASP A 69 -18.07 -0.18 0.62
CA ASP A 69 -18.41 1.22 0.79
C ASP A 69 -19.01 1.78 -0.50
N PRO A 70 -20.28 2.25 -0.48
CA PRO A 70 -20.92 2.80 -1.67
C PRO A 70 -20.17 3.98 -2.30
N LEU A 71 -19.41 4.73 -1.52
CA LEU A 71 -18.65 5.87 -2.02
C LEU A 71 -17.62 5.43 -3.06
N PHE A 72 -17.08 4.22 -2.92
CA PHE A 72 -16.04 3.70 -3.81
C PHE A 72 -16.56 2.60 -4.73
N HIS A 73 -17.87 2.50 -4.88
CA HIS A 73 -18.50 1.44 -5.65
C HIS A 73 -18.01 1.36 -7.10
N GLU A 74 -17.72 2.50 -7.71
CA GLU A 74 -17.28 2.57 -9.11
C GLU A 74 -15.76 2.57 -9.28
N TYR A 75 -15.01 2.42 -8.19
CA TYR A 75 -13.55 2.36 -8.26
C TYR A 75 -13.11 0.92 -8.52
N HIS A 76 -12.67 0.64 -9.74
CA HIS A 76 -12.26 -0.72 -10.15
C HIS A 76 -10.81 -0.79 -10.60
N THR A 77 -10.24 0.31 -11.07
CA THR A 77 -8.87 0.38 -11.56
C THR A 77 -8.17 1.61 -11.01
N LEU A 78 -6.86 1.68 -11.22
CA LEU A 78 -6.08 2.84 -10.78
C LEU A 78 -6.59 4.14 -11.39
N GLU A 79 -7.02 4.09 -12.63
CA GLU A 79 -7.50 5.27 -13.35
C GLU A 79 -8.79 5.84 -12.76
N ASP A 80 -9.52 5.06 -12.00
CA ASP A 80 -10.72 5.54 -11.31
C ASP A 80 -10.40 6.41 -10.09
N ALA A 81 -9.20 6.29 -9.55
CA ALA A 81 -8.77 7.14 -8.44
C ALA A 81 -8.47 8.55 -8.95
N PRO A 82 -8.85 9.59 -8.19
CA PRO A 82 -8.55 10.96 -8.60
C PRO A 82 -7.04 11.16 -8.77
N ARG A 83 -6.65 11.78 -9.89
CA ARG A 83 -5.25 12.08 -10.18
C ARG A 83 -4.59 12.85 -9.04
N HIS A 84 -5.32 13.79 -8.49
CA HIS A 84 -4.86 14.58 -7.36
C HIS A 84 -4.48 13.70 -6.17
N PHE A 85 -5.27 12.68 -5.87
CA PHE A 85 -4.99 11.76 -4.78
C PHE A 85 -3.70 10.97 -5.03
N LEU A 86 -3.53 10.47 -6.26
CA LEU A 86 -2.32 9.73 -6.62
C LEU A 86 -1.07 10.60 -6.53
N ASP A 87 -1.17 11.84 -6.95
CA ASP A 87 -0.07 12.80 -6.85
C ASP A 87 0.24 13.13 -5.39
N GLU A 88 -0.78 13.24 -4.57
CA GLU A 88 -0.62 13.49 -3.14
C GLU A 88 0.10 12.36 -2.42
N VAL A 89 -0.23 11.12 -2.76
CA VAL A 89 0.46 9.94 -2.22
C VAL A 89 1.93 9.94 -2.63
N ALA A 90 2.20 10.18 -3.90
CA ALA A 90 3.58 10.23 -4.39
C ALA A 90 4.38 11.33 -3.70
N HIS A 91 3.77 12.48 -3.50
CA HIS A 91 4.38 13.59 -2.78
C HIS A 91 4.65 13.24 -1.31
N PHE A 92 3.69 12.61 -0.66
CA PHE A 92 3.84 12.19 0.73
C PHE A 92 5.09 11.34 0.93
N PHE A 93 5.28 10.31 0.11
CA PHE A 93 6.45 9.44 0.25
C PHE A 93 7.75 10.15 -0.11
N SER A 94 7.72 11.10 -1.01
CA SER A 94 8.88 11.92 -1.34
C SER A 94 9.33 12.76 -0.14
N VAL A 95 8.40 13.39 0.56
CA VAL A 95 8.69 14.20 1.75
C VAL A 95 9.10 13.33 2.93
N TYR A 96 8.46 12.19 3.11
CA TYR A 96 8.79 11.23 4.16
C TYR A 96 10.23 10.76 4.03
N LYS A 97 10.68 10.51 2.82
CA LYS A 97 12.07 10.18 2.50
C LYS A 97 13.04 11.24 3.01
N ASP A 98 12.72 12.51 2.73
CA ASP A 98 13.58 13.62 3.14
C ASP A 98 13.71 13.70 4.66
N LEU A 99 12.64 13.44 5.38
CA LEU A 99 12.63 13.46 6.84
C LEU A 99 13.48 12.36 7.45
N GLU A 100 13.55 11.22 6.80
CA GLU A 100 14.30 10.08 7.30
C GLU A 100 15.74 10.04 6.82
N SER A 101 16.14 10.95 5.96
CA SER A 101 17.44 10.93 5.28
C SER A 101 17.71 9.59 4.60
N ALA A 102 16.65 8.89 4.26
CA ALA A 102 16.74 7.54 3.73
C ALA A 102 16.92 7.56 2.22
N GLU A 103 17.47 6.48 1.69
CA GLU A 103 17.57 6.28 0.26
C GLU A 103 16.27 5.67 -0.26
N VAL A 104 15.18 6.43 -0.14
CA VAL A 104 13.86 6.02 -0.62
C VAL A 104 13.64 6.64 -1.99
N VAL A 105 13.28 5.84 -2.96
CA VAL A 105 13.03 6.30 -4.33
C VAL A 105 11.65 5.86 -4.75
N GLY A 106 10.78 6.83 -5.07
CA GLY A 106 9.50 6.55 -5.66
C GLY A 106 9.66 6.24 -7.14
N LYS A 107 9.11 5.10 -7.56
CA LYS A 107 9.18 4.65 -8.94
C LYS A 107 7.89 4.90 -9.71
N GLY A 108 6.85 5.36 -9.03
CA GLY A 108 5.58 5.69 -9.64
C GLY A 108 4.52 4.61 -9.47
N TRP A 109 3.39 4.87 -10.11
CA TRP A 109 2.21 4.03 -10.01
C TRP A 109 2.18 2.97 -11.12
N GLU A 110 1.74 1.77 -10.76
CA GLU A 110 1.38 0.72 -11.71
C GLU A 110 -0.05 0.26 -11.44
N GLY A 111 -0.66 -0.38 -12.42
CA GLY A 111 -2.08 -0.65 -12.41
C GLY A 111 -2.50 -1.90 -11.66
N LEU A 112 -3.76 -2.28 -11.92
CA LEU A 112 -4.43 -3.35 -11.20
C LEU A 112 -3.75 -4.71 -11.37
N GLU A 113 -3.30 -5.04 -12.57
CA GLU A 113 -2.64 -6.32 -12.82
C GLU A 113 -1.37 -6.46 -11.99
N GLN A 114 -0.58 -5.41 -11.93
CA GLN A 114 0.65 -5.41 -11.15
C GLN A 114 0.36 -5.49 -9.65
N ALA A 115 -0.72 -4.85 -9.20
CA ALA A 115 -1.14 -4.95 -7.81
C ALA A 115 -1.50 -6.39 -7.44
N TYR A 116 -2.30 -7.07 -8.26
CA TYR A 116 -2.64 -8.46 -8.03
C TYR A 116 -1.42 -9.37 -8.06
N ALA A 117 -0.51 -9.16 -9.00
CA ALA A 117 0.71 -9.95 -9.09
C ALA A 117 1.54 -9.81 -7.79
N GLU A 118 1.66 -8.61 -7.26
CA GLU A 118 2.39 -8.38 -6.01
C GLU A 118 1.71 -9.06 -4.82
N ILE A 119 0.39 -9.00 -4.75
CA ILE A 119 -0.37 -9.64 -3.67
C ILE A 119 -0.20 -11.17 -3.77
N GLU A 120 -0.31 -11.74 -4.95
CA GLU A 120 -0.14 -13.18 -5.15
C GLU A 120 1.26 -13.63 -4.77
N ASN A 121 2.28 -12.88 -5.17
CA ASN A 121 3.66 -13.19 -4.80
C ASN A 121 3.88 -13.10 -3.29
N ALA A 122 3.27 -12.13 -2.65
CA ALA A 122 3.40 -11.94 -1.21
C ALA A 122 2.73 -13.08 -0.44
N VAL A 123 1.58 -13.53 -0.89
CA VAL A 123 0.88 -14.67 -0.30
C VAL A 123 1.73 -15.93 -0.47
N ALA A 124 2.31 -16.14 -1.64
CA ALA A 124 3.16 -17.30 -1.90
C ALA A 124 4.41 -17.31 -1.00
N ARG A 125 5.02 -16.14 -0.75
CA ARG A 125 6.17 -16.03 0.16
C ARG A 125 5.78 -16.43 1.57
N TYR A 126 4.65 -15.96 2.05
CA TYR A 126 4.16 -16.31 3.38
C TYR A 126 3.93 -17.81 3.51
N GLN A 127 3.31 -18.43 2.53
CA GLN A 127 3.07 -19.88 2.52
C GLN A 127 4.38 -20.67 2.48
N GLY A 128 5.36 -20.18 1.72
CA GLY A 128 6.70 -20.78 1.68
C GLY A 128 7.39 -20.74 3.04
N ASP A 129 7.31 -19.62 3.73
CA ASP A 129 7.90 -19.47 5.06
C ASP A 129 7.24 -20.38 6.07
N LEU A 130 5.93 -20.54 6.01
CA LEU A 130 5.21 -21.48 6.87
C LEU A 130 5.68 -22.92 6.66
N LYS A 131 5.88 -23.32 5.42
CA LYS A 131 6.40 -24.66 5.11
C LYS A 131 7.78 -24.88 5.71
N ASN A 132 8.62 -23.85 5.67
CA ASN A 132 9.97 -23.94 6.20
C ASN A 132 9.99 -24.05 7.74
N LEU A 133 8.95 -23.56 8.41
CA LEU A 133 8.85 -23.67 9.86
C LEU A 133 8.54 -25.09 10.32
N PHE A 134 7.94 -25.89 9.47
CA PHE A 134 7.45 -27.22 9.84
C PHE A 134 8.23 -28.38 9.22
N VAL A 135 9.35 -28.10 8.60
CA VAL A 135 10.20 -29.14 7.99
C VAL A 135 11.27 -29.63 8.94
#